data_520c8c86fa82f117d5949b90b82b3b3b
#
_entry.id   520c8c86fa82f117d5949b90b82b3b3b
#
_cell.length_a   1.000
_cell.length_b   1.000
_cell.length_c   1.000
_cell.angle_alpha   90.00
_cell.angle_beta   90.00
_cell.angle_gamma   90.00
#
_symmetry.space_group_name_H-M   'P 1'
#
loop_
_entity.id
_entity.type
_entity.pdbx_description
1 polymer ?
#
loop_
_entity_poly.entity_id
_entity_poly.type
_entity_poly.pdbx_seq_one_letter_code
_entity_poly.pdbx_strand_id
1 'polypeptide(L)'
;MRNVKSKETVLPDKFPYRQTRIPACAQVSEAILLAEGQKSAVTEYYLNNGIWPENNTSAGVASSAADIKGKYVESVTVAKGVVTAQMASSNVNNEIKGKKLSLWAKRQDGSVKWFCGQPVTRTGDNDDTVAADGTDGKDKIETKHLPSTCRDKSTAVCTKHHAPISNTSKKSAVAGYCPNHGTWPKNFVIPAKAGIQVCRHG
;
A
#
# COMPACT_ATOMS: atom_id res chain seq x y z
N MET A 1 75.81 24.89 8.95
CA MET A 1 74.36 24.94 9.09
C MET A 1 73.71 24.12 8.00
N ARG A 2 73.23 22.95 8.29
CA ARG A 2 72.62 22.04 7.29
C ARG A 2 71.13 22.24 7.26
N ASN A 3 70.61 22.69 6.14
CA ASN A 3 69.18 22.91 5.89
C ASN A 3 68.52 21.58 5.61
N VAL A 4 67.73 21.05 6.57
CA VAL A 4 66.94 19.85 6.41
C VAL A 4 65.63 20.25 5.76
N LYS A 5 65.49 20.04 4.43
CA LYS A 5 64.23 20.14 3.74
C LYS A 5 63.38 18.96 4.15
N SER A 6 62.32 19.20 4.90
CA SER A 6 61.25 18.23 5.18
C SER A 6 60.60 17.82 3.87
N LYS A 7 60.73 16.55 3.50
CA LYS A 7 59.94 15.94 2.42
C LYS A 7 58.50 15.78 2.91
N GLU A 8 57.64 16.66 2.49
CA GLU A 8 56.22 16.50 2.63
C GLU A 8 55.76 15.33 1.78
N THR A 9 55.47 14.25 2.44
CA THR A 9 54.92 13.04 1.80
C THR A 9 53.47 13.30 1.42
N VAL A 10 53.27 13.81 0.21
CA VAL A 10 51.91 13.87 -0.38
C VAL A 10 51.41 12.44 -0.52
N LEU A 11 50.50 12.08 0.38
CA LEU A 11 49.76 10.83 0.27
C LEU A 11 48.97 10.86 -1.05
N PRO A 12 49.05 9.79 -1.87
CA PRO A 12 48.30 9.77 -3.12
C PRO A 12 46.82 9.77 -2.83
N ASP A 13 46.14 10.78 -3.35
CA ASP A 13 44.72 11.02 -3.31
C ASP A 13 44.00 9.99 -4.22
N LYS A 14 44.19 8.72 -3.94
CA LYS A 14 43.63 7.58 -4.69
C LYS A 14 42.79 6.68 -3.83
N PHE A 15 41.89 7.25 -3.05
CA PHE A 15 40.63 6.57 -2.80
C PHE A 15 39.60 7.26 -3.68
N PRO A 16 39.18 6.66 -4.80
CA PRO A 16 37.93 7.04 -5.38
C PRO A 16 36.90 6.70 -4.31
N TYR A 17 36.44 7.72 -3.57
CA TYR A 17 35.17 7.65 -2.90
C TYR A 17 34.19 7.31 -4.03
N ARG A 18 34.04 6.01 -4.27
CA ARG A 18 32.91 5.50 -4.99
C ARG A 18 31.74 6.08 -4.22
N GLN A 19 31.18 7.17 -4.72
CA GLN A 19 29.90 7.64 -4.26
C GLN A 19 29.01 6.41 -4.33
N THR A 20 28.83 5.77 -3.18
CA THR A 20 27.98 4.61 -3.05
C THR A 20 26.59 5.13 -3.39
N ARG A 21 26.21 4.97 -4.66
CA ARG A 21 24.86 5.30 -5.10
C ARG A 21 23.94 4.56 -4.14
N ILE A 22 23.23 5.32 -3.31
CA ILE A 22 22.29 4.75 -2.37
C ILE A 22 21.40 3.81 -3.18
N PRO A 23 21.30 2.53 -2.81
CA PRO A 23 20.56 1.54 -3.59
C PRO A 23 19.09 1.98 -3.73
N ALA A 24 18.48 1.67 -4.85
CA ALA A 24 17.09 2.06 -5.13
C ALA A 24 16.14 1.66 -3.99
N CYS A 25 16.34 0.48 -3.39
CA CYS A 25 15.53 0.02 -2.24
C CYS A 25 15.58 0.97 -1.05
N ALA A 26 16.74 1.57 -0.74
CA ALA A 26 16.86 2.53 0.37
C ALA A 26 16.13 3.85 0.06
N GLN A 27 16.14 4.28 -1.20
CA GLN A 27 15.39 5.46 -1.63
C GLN A 27 13.87 5.21 -1.61
N VAL A 28 13.44 4.02 -2.01
CA VAL A 28 12.02 3.60 -1.95
C VAL A 28 11.52 3.50 -0.51
N SER A 29 12.37 3.16 0.45
CA SER A 29 11.99 3.12 1.87
C SER A 29 11.54 4.48 2.39
N GLU A 30 12.12 5.59 1.90
CA GLU A 30 11.65 6.94 2.24
C GLU A 30 10.22 7.18 1.71
N ALA A 31 9.92 6.75 0.48
CA ALA A 31 8.59 6.88 -0.09
C ALA A 31 7.54 6.08 0.71
N ILE A 32 7.89 4.88 1.14
CA ILE A 32 7.03 4.06 2.00
C ILE A 32 6.79 4.78 3.33
N LEU A 33 7.83 5.29 3.98
CA LEU A 33 7.73 5.99 5.26
C LEU A 33 6.82 7.22 5.17
N LEU A 34 6.98 8.05 4.14
CA LEU A 34 6.13 9.23 3.93
C LEU A 34 4.67 8.85 3.65
N ALA A 35 4.44 7.79 2.88
CA ALA A 35 3.10 7.28 2.63
C ALA A 35 2.47 6.66 3.90
N GLU A 36 3.27 5.97 4.73
CA GLU A 36 2.82 5.41 6.01
C GLU A 36 2.39 6.49 7.00
N GLY A 37 3.03 7.64 6.98
CA GLY A 37 2.64 8.78 7.80
C GLY A 37 1.20 9.25 7.56
N GLN A 38 0.61 8.95 6.40
CA GLN A 38 -0.77 9.34 6.06
C GLN A 38 -1.83 8.31 6.49
N LYS A 39 -1.42 7.10 6.89
CA LYS A 39 -2.35 6.00 7.22
C LYS A 39 -3.31 6.36 8.35
N SER A 40 -2.83 7.03 9.39
CA SER A 40 -3.65 7.39 10.55
C SER A 40 -4.79 8.33 10.16
N ALA A 41 -4.47 9.38 9.41
CA ALA A 41 -5.44 10.37 8.94
C ALA A 41 -6.52 9.74 8.04
N VAL A 42 -6.11 8.89 7.09
CA VAL A 42 -7.03 8.17 6.20
C VAL A 42 -7.91 7.20 7.00
N THR A 43 -7.34 6.49 7.97
CA THR A 43 -8.09 5.55 8.81
C THR A 43 -9.09 6.29 9.71
N GLU A 44 -8.67 7.39 10.34
CA GLU A 44 -9.53 8.22 11.19
C GLU A 44 -10.71 8.81 10.41
N TYR A 45 -10.44 9.34 9.22
CA TYR A 45 -11.51 9.83 8.34
C TYR A 45 -12.53 8.74 8.03
N TYR A 46 -12.04 7.55 7.66
CA TYR A 46 -12.90 6.40 7.36
C TYR A 46 -13.74 5.98 8.57
N LEU A 47 -13.15 5.88 9.75
CA LEU A 47 -13.86 5.47 10.96
C LEU A 47 -14.96 6.47 11.36
N ASN A 48 -14.75 7.75 11.09
CA ASN A 48 -15.70 8.81 11.42
C ASN A 48 -16.81 8.97 10.36
N ASN A 49 -16.50 8.76 9.08
CA ASN A 49 -17.41 9.05 7.98
C ASN A 49 -17.98 7.79 7.30
N GLY A 50 -17.39 6.62 7.52
CA GLY A 50 -17.81 5.36 6.87
C GLY A 50 -17.42 5.24 5.39
N ILE A 51 -16.76 6.25 4.82
CA ILE A 51 -16.29 6.32 3.43
C ILE A 51 -14.81 6.69 3.40
N TRP A 52 -14.12 6.33 2.32
CA TRP A 52 -12.72 6.70 2.15
C TRP A 52 -12.56 8.17 1.78
N PRO A 53 -11.52 8.88 2.28
CA PRO A 53 -11.29 10.27 1.92
C PRO A 53 -10.98 10.40 0.43
N GLU A 54 -11.64 11.34 -0.24
CA GLU A 54 -11.52 11.55 -1.67
C GLU A 54 -10.14 12.09 -2.07
N ASN A 55 -9.56 12.95 -1.24
CA ASN A 55 -8.31 13.64 -1.51
C ASN A 55 -7.52 13.96 -0.22
N ASN A 56 -6.36 14.59 -0.37
CA ASN A 56 -5.50 15.01 0.73
C ASN A 56 -6.24 15.89 1.74
N THR A 57 -6.98 16.88 1.26
CA THR A 57 -7.73 17.82 2.12
C THR A 57 -8.77 17.12 2.94
N SER A 58 -9.56 16.23 2.31
CA SER A 58 -10.57 15.43 3.01
C SER A 58 -9.95 14.53 4.08
N ALA A 59 -8.79 13.96 3.79
CA ALA A 59 -8.05 13.16 4.76
C ALA A 59 -7.47 13.97 5.93
N GLY A 60 -7.51 15.30 5.89
CA GLY A 60 -6.91 16.15 6.91
C GLY A 60 -5.37 16.21 6.87
N VAL A 61 -4.77 15.85 5.74
CA VAL A 61 -3.32 15.97 5.49
C VAL A 61 -3.02 17.23 4.67
N ALA A 62 -1.72 17.50 4.39
CA ALA A 62 -1.37 18.66 3.57
C ALA A 62 -2.16 18.66 2.25
N SER A 63 -2.88 19.73 1.97
CA SER A 63 -3.79 19.86 0.83
C SER A 63 -3.09 19.70 -0.52
N SER A 64 -1.85 20.18 -0.63
CA SER A 64 -1.01 19.95 -1.81
C SER A 64 -0.18 18.68 -1.62
N ALA A 65 -0.26 17.76 -2.57
CA ALA A 65 0.54 16.55 -2.57
C ALA A 65 2.06 16.84 -2.56
N ALA A 66 2.47 17.96 -3.17
CA ALA A 66 3.86 18.40 -3.25
C ALA A 66 4.40 18.94 -1.92
N ASP A 67 3.55 19.20 -0.93
CA ASP A 67 3.98 19.62 0.41
C ASP A 67 4.45 18.42 1.24
N ILE A 68 3.97 17.22 0.89
CA ILE A 68 4.44 15.96 1.48
C ILE A 68 5.57 15.42 0.58
N LYS A 69 6.77 15.89 0.80
CA LYS A 69 7.95 15.56 0.00
C LYS A 69 9.15 15.17 0.87
N GLY A 70 10.10 14.50 0.26
CA GLY A 70 11.35 14.11 0.89
C GLY A 70 12.55 14.36 -0.04
N LYS A 71 13.68 13.78 0.31
CA LYS A 71 14.89 13.87 -0.51
C LYS A 71 14.75 13.14 -1.84
N TYR A 72 14.04 12.01 -1.84
CA TYR A 72 13.86 11.13 -2.99
C TYR A 72 12.40 11.04 -3.43
N VAL A 73 11.49 11.73 -2.73
CA VAL A 73 10.04 11.72 -2.98
C VAL A 73 9.58 13.11 -3.39
N GLU A 74 8.90 13.19 -4.51
CA GLU A 74 8.37 14.42 -5.08
C GLU A 74 7.03 14.82 -4.46
N SER A 75 6.16 13.82 -4.24
CA SER A 75 4.82 14.07 -3.72
C SER A 75 4.18 12.82 -3.12
N VAL A 76 3.22 13.03 -2.22
CA VAL A 76 2.33 11.98 -1.71
C VAL A 76 0.89 12.43 -1.87
N THR A 77 0.11 11.62 -2.57
CA THR A 77 -1.30 11.90 -2.89
C THR A 77 -2.20 10.89 -2.20
N VAL A 78 -3.25 11.37 -1.56
CA VAL A 78 -4.36 10.55 -1.08
C VAL A 78 -5.50 10.66 -2.08
N ALA A 79 -6.01 9.53 -2.55
CA ALA A 79 -7.17 9.47 -3.44
C ALA A 79 -8.03 8.26 -3.08
N LYS A 80 -9.25 8.50 -2.64
CA LYS A 80 -10.22 7.45 -2.25
C LYS A 80 -9.63 6.41 -1.29
N GLY A 81 -8.88 6.88 -0.27
CA GLY A 81 -8.22 6.01 0.70
C GLY A 81 -7.04 5.19 0.17
N VAL A 82 -6.54 5.54 -1.01
CA VAL A 82 -5.27 5.06 -1.56
C VAL A 82 -4.23 6.16 -1.38
N VAL A 83 -3.10 5.84 -0.77
CA VAL A 83 -1.97 6.75 -0.57
C VAL A 83 -0.89 6.40 -1.59
N THR A 84 -0.63 7.28 -2.53
CA THR A 84 0.35 7.07 -3.61
C THR A 84 1.53 8.01 -3.43
N ALA A 85 2.72 7.45 -3.29
CA ALA A 85 3.97 8.19 -3.27
C ALA A 85 4.65 8.14 -4.64
N GLN A 86 5.08 9.31 -5.13
CA GLN A 86 5.82 9.47 -6.37
C GLN A 86 7.28 9.79 -6.08
N MET A 87 8.18 9.02 -6.68
CA MET A 87 9.62 9.27 -6.59
C MET A 87 9.98 10.55 -7.35
N ALA A 88 11.01 11.25 -6.85
CA ALA A 88 11.51 12.45 -7.51
C ALA A 88 12.00 12.18 -8.94
N SER A 89 11.96 13.21 -9.75
CA SER A 89 12.43 13.21 -11.14
C SER A 89 13.93 13.49 -11.28
N SER A 90 14.64 13.84 -10.18
CA SER A 90 16.08 14.11 -10.13
C SER A 90 16.70 13.56 -8.84
N ASN A 91 18.00 13.34 -8.85
CA ASN A 91 18.79 12.85 -7.70
C ASN A 91 18.38 11.50 -7.13
N VAL A 92 17.67 10.69 -7.91
CA VAL A 92 17.25 9.34 -7.58
C VAL A 92 17.85 8.33 -8.56
N ASN A 93 17.81 7.05 -8.21
CA ASN A 93 18.22 5.99 -9.11
C ASN A 93 17.35 6.01 -10.39
N ASN A 94 17.99 5.86 -11.57
CA ASN A 94 17.30 5.93 -12.85
C ASN A 94 16.18 4.91 -13.01
N GLU A 95 16.27 3.75 -12.35
CA GLU A 95 15.26 2.69 -12.44
C GLU A 95 13.96 3.01 -11.68
N ILE A 96 14.00 3.97 -10.73
CA ILE A 96 12.85 4.38 -9.93
C ILE A 96 12.42 5.84 -10.16
N LYS A 97 13.13 6.55 -11.01
CA LYS A 97 12.90 7.96 -11.30
C LYS A 97 11.47 8.21 -11.79
N GLY A 98 10.74 9.11 -11.11
CA GLY A 98 9.36 9.46 -11.44
C GLY A 98 8.34 8.34 -11.23
N LYS A 99 8.78 7.16 -10.78
CA LYS A 99 7.90 6.02 -10.57
C LYS A 99 7.14 6.12 -9.25
N LYS A 100 6.08 5.34 -9.14
CA LYS A 100 5.11 5.38 -8.04
C LYS A 100 5.02 4.04 -7.31
N LEU A 101 4.59 4.11 -6.05
CA LEU A 101 4.09 3.01 -5.24
C LEU A 101 2.82 3.46 -4.52
N SER A 102 1.99 2.52 -4.10
CA SER A 102 0.77 2.84 -3.36
C SER A 102 0.62 1.99 -2.12
N LEU A 103 0.04 2.61 -1.08
CA LEU A 103 -0.52 1.95 0.08
C LEU A 103 -2.04 2.10 -0.02
N TRP A 104 -2.77 1.02 0.26
CA TRP A 104 -4.23 1.07 0.24
C TRP A 104 -4.83 0.31 1.41
N ALA A 105 -5.94 0.82 1.86
CA ALA A 105 -6.69 0.28 2.98
C ALA A 105 -7.85 -0.58 2.48
N LYS A 106 -8.19 -1.63 3.21
CA LYS A 106 -9.42 -2.41 3.03
C LYS A 106 -10.11 -2.58 4.37
N ARG A 107 -11.44 -2.59 4.35
CA ARG A 107 -12.24 -2.85 5.55
C ARG A 107 -12.00 -4.26 6.06
N GLN A 108 -11.95 -4.38 7.36
CA GLN A 108 -11.94 -5.65 8.09
C GLN A 108 -12.86 -5.48 9.29
N ASP A 109 -13.51 -6.56 9.75
CA ASP A 109 -14.45 -6.54 10.87
C ASP A 109 -13.89 -5.73 12.05
N GLY A 110 -14.42 -4.51 12.28
CA GLY A 110 -14.01 -3.60 13.33
C GLY A 110 -12.65 -2.90 13.17
N SER A 111 -11.99 -3.06 12.02
CA SER A 111 -10.67 -2.46 11.77
C SER A 111 -10.41 -2.20 10.28
N VAL A 112 -9.25 -1.63 10.00
CA VAL A 112 -8.75 -1.37 8.65
C VAL A 112 -7.43 -2.10 8.46
N LYS A 113 -7.31 -2.88 7.40
CA LYS A 113 -6.07 -3.53 7.01
C LYS A 113 -5.41 -2.78 5.87
N TRP A 114 -4.11 -2.52 6.02
CA TRP A 114 -3.29 -1.85 5.03
C TRP A 114 -2.47 -2.84 4.21
N PHE A 115 -2.31 -2.51 2.95
CA PHE A 115 -1.49 -3.21 1.96
C PHE A 115 -0.52 -2.22 1.32
N CYS A 116 0.60 -2.72 0.85
CA CYS A 116 1.63 -1.92 0.19
C CYS A 116 2.14 -2.63 -1.05
N GLY A 117 2.23 -1.92 -2.16
CA GLY A 117 2.70 -2.50 -3.41
C GLY A 117 2.81 -1.52 -4.57
N GLN A 118 2.65 -2.06 -5.75
CA GLN A 118 2.61 -1.26 -6.98
C GLN A 118 1.37 -0.35 -7.02
N PRO A 119 1.39 0.72 -7.83
CA PRO A 119 0.28 1.67 -7.90
C PRO A 119 -1.07 1.02 -8.16
N VAL A 120 -2.06 1.45 -7.40
CA VAL A 120 -3.45 1.00 -7.51
C VAL A 120 -4.39 2.20 -7.51
N THR A 121 -5.57 2.01 -8.08
CA THR A 121 -6.67 2.98 -8.06
C THR A 121 -7.92 2.35 -7.46
N ARG A 122 -8.74 3.17 -6.80
CA ARG A 122 -10.06 2.79 -6.28
C ARG A 122 -11.11 3.58 -7.03
N THR A 123 -12.16 2.92 -7.48
CA THR A 123 -13.20 3.56 -8.31
C THR A 123 -14.22 4.31 -7.44
N GLY A 124 -14.69 3.71 -6.37
CA GLY A 124 -15.71 4.27 -5.48
C GLY A 124 -15.22 4.47 -4.05
N ASP A 125 -15.72 5.50 -3.37
CA ASP A 125 -15.33 5.84 -2.00
C ASP A 125 -15.86 4.81 -0.97
N ASN A 126 -16.89 4.05 -1.35
CA ASN A 126 -17.48 2.97 -0.55
C ASN A 126 -16.95 1.58 -0.94
N ASP A 127 -16.09 1.49 -1.93
CA ASP A 127 -15.58 0.22 -2.43
C ASP A 127 -14.28 -0.17 -1.73
N ASP A 128 -14.12 -1.44 -1.39
CA ASP A 128 -12.86 -1.98 -0.88
C ASP A 128 -11.98 -2.57 -1.98
N THR A 129 -12.51 -2.68 -3.19
CA THR A 129 -11.74 -3.18 -4.32
C THR A 129 -10.83 -2.10 -4.88
N VAL A 130 -9.63 -2.49 -5.18
CA VAL A 130 -8.67 -1.66 -5.90
C VAL A 130 -8.22 -2.40 -7.15
N ALA A 131 -8.07 -1.65 -8.23
CA ALA A 131 -7.50 -2.15 -9.48
C ALA A 131 -6.03 -1.73 -9.58
N ALA A 132 -5.21 -2.49 -10.29
CA ALA A 132 -3.89 -2.02 -10.65
C ALA A 132 -4.03 -0.75 -11.48
N ASP A 133 -3.22 0.26 -11.20
CA ASP A 133 -3.20 1.47 -12.01
C ASP A 133 -2.77 1.09 -13.43
N GLY A 134 -3.69 1.35 -14.39
CA GLY A 134 -3.59 0.90 -15.77
C GLY A 134 -2.63 1.71 -16.64
N THR A 135 -1.96 2.72 -16.08
CA THR A 135 -0.95 3.46 -16.82
C THR A 135 0.22 2.54 -17.18
N ASP A 136 0.32 2.17 -18.42
CA ASP A 136 1.34 1.42 -19.21
C ASP A 136 2.54 0.75 -18.50
N GLY A 137 2.44 0.46 -17.22
CA GLY A 137 3.50 -0.19 -16.44
C GLY A 137 4.79 0.62 -16.29
N LYS A 138 4.90 1.77 -16.94
CA LYS A 138 6.09 2.62 -16.94
C LYS A 138 6.27 3.38 -15.64
N ASP A 139 5.16 3.75 -14.99
CA ASP A 139 5.16 4.58 -13.79
C ASP A 139 5.25 3.78 -12.48
N LYS A 140 5.32 2.46 -12.56
CA LYS A 140 5.39 1.61 -11.36
C LYS A 140 6.83 1.24 -11.01
N ILE A 141 7.13 1.25 -9.73
CA ILE A 141 8.39 0.72 -9.19
C ILE A 141 8.40 -0.80 -9.41
N GLU A 142 9.45 -1.32 -10.04
CA GLU A 142 9.58 -2.76 -10.22
C GLU A 142 9.71 -3.49 -8.88
N THR A 143 9.13 -4.69 -8.82
CA THR A 143 9.09 -5.51 -7.58
C THR A 143 10.49 -5.78 -7.00
N LYS A 144 11.52 -5.83 -7.84
CA LYS A 144 12.92 -6.01 -7.39
C LYS A 144 13.41 -4.89 -6.46
N HIS A 145 12.85 -3.67 -6.59
CA HIS A 145 13.20 -2.50 -5.77
C HIS A 145 12.30 -2.31 -4.56
N LEU A 146 11.18 -3.04 -4.48
CA LEU A 146 10.28 -3.00 -3.34
C LEU A 146 10.78 -3.95 -2.24
N PRO A 147 10.75 -3.54 -0.97
CA PRO A 147 10.98 -4.45 0.15
C PRO A 147 9.92 -5.56 0.19
N SER A 148 10.23 -6.69 0.82
CA SER A 148 9.31 -7.84 0.89
C SER A 148 7.97 -7.50 1.52
N THR A 149 7.95 -6.54 2.44
CA THR A 149 6.75 -6.05 3.13
C THR A 149 5.86 -5.16 2.25
N CYS A 150 6.31 -4.77 1.06
CA CYS A 150 5.59 -3.89 0.14
C CYS A 150 5.50 -4.51 -1.27
N ARG A 151 5.01 -5.75 -1.35
CA ARG A 151 4.81 -6.49 -2.61
C ARG A 151 3.40 -7.07 -2.74
N ASP A 152 2.45 -6.47 -2.04
CA ASP A 152 1.06 -6.89 -2.12
C ASP A 152 0.50 -6.64 -3.53
N LYS A 153 -0.35 -7.56 -3.98
CA LYS A 153 -1.07 -7.42 -5.24
C LYS A 153 -2.38 -6.65 -4.99
N SER A 154 -2.87 -5.92 -6.00
CA SER A 154 -4.19 -5.25 -5.95
C SER A 154 -5.32 -6.21 -5.55
N THR A 155 -5.18 -7.50 -5.89
CA THR A 155 -6.12 -8.56 -5.54
C THR A 155 -5.96 -9.10 -4.11
N ALA A 156 -4.99 -8.61 -3.31
CA ALA A 156 -4.80 -9.04 -1.94
C ALA A 156 -6.09 -8.84 -1.13
N VAL A 157 -6.48 -9.86 -0.36
CA VAL A 157 -7.68 -9.86 0.45
C VAL A 157 -7.33 -9.96 1.94
N CYS A 158 -8.22 -9.47 2.80
CA CYS A 158 -8.13 -9.70 4.22
C CYS A 158 -8.41 -11.19 4.47
N THR A 159 -7.39 -11.98 4.79
CA THR A 159 -7.60 -13.34 5.27
C THR A 159 -8.18 -13.27 6.67
N LYS A 160 -9.41 -13.74 6.84
CA LYS A 160 -9.92 -14.03 8.19
C LYS A 160 -9.02 -15.10 8.77
N HIS A 161 -8.31 -14.81 9.84
CA HIS A 161 -7.63 -15.84 10.61
C HIS A 161 -8.70 -16.74 11.25
N HIS A 162 -9.12 -17.75 10.52
CA HIS A 162 -9.72 -18.92 11.17
C HIS A 162 -8.57 -19.61 11.89
N ALA A 163 -8.57 -19.55 13.21
CA ALA A 163 -7.75 -20.44 14.01
C ALA A 163 -7.99 -21.87 13.49
N PRO A 164 -6.96 -22.68 13.29
CA PRO A 164 -7.14 -24.05 12.85
C PRO A 164 -7.91 -24.81 13.93
N ILE A 165 -9.20 -25.02 13.72
CA ILE A 165 -9.92 -26.04 14.45
C ILE A 165 -9.44 -27.37 13.86
N SER A 166 -8.48 -27.99 14.55
CA SER A 166 -8.16 -29.38 14.32
C SER A 166 -9.40 -30.20 14.63
N ASN A 167 -10.09 -30.66 13.61
CA ASN A 167 -10.79 -31.96 13.73
C ASN A 167 -11.03 -32.56 12.34
N THR A 168 -10.37 -33.69 12.18
CA THR A 168 -10.63 -34.70 11.17
C THR A 168 -12.13 -35.07 11.12
N SER A 169 -12.82 -34.74 10.03
CA SER A 169 -13.79 -35.62 9.44
C SER A 169 -14.18 -35.11 8.04
N LYS A 170 -13.96 -35.97 7.07
CA LYS A 170 -14.40 -35.79 5.69
C LYS A 170 -15.89 -35.61 5.64
N LYS A 171 -16.39 -34.50 5.05
CA LYS A 171 -17.58 -34.48 4.18
C LYS A 171 -17.68 -33.12 3.51
N SER A 172 -17.88 -33.15 2.20
CA SER A 172 -18.09 -32.03 1.29
C SER A 172 -18.99 -30.95 1.87
N ALA A 173 -18.51 -29.74 2.03
CA ALA A 173 -19.34 -28.58 2.22
C ALA A 173 -19.25 -27.73 0.96
N VAL A 174 -20.38 -27.67 0.26
CA VAL A 174 -20.64 -26.81 -0.88
C VAL A 174 -20.49 -25.37 -0.40
N ALA A 175 -19.61 -24.62 -1.07
CA ALA A 175 -19.44 -23.19 -0.86
C ALA A 175 -20.77 -22.49 -1.13
N GLY A 176 -21.34 -21.87 -0.11
CA GLY A 176 -22.51 -21.01 -0.23
C GLY A 176 -22.14 -19.74 -0.99
N TYR A 177 -22.39 -19.71 -2.27
CA TYR A 177 -22.38 -18.55 -3.13
C TYR A 177 -23.67 -17.75 -2.86
N CYS A 178 -23.56 -16.51 -2.40
CA CYS A 178 -24.66 -15.56 -2.38
C CYS A 178 -24.69 -14.83 -3.72
N PRO A 179 -25.57 -15.17 -4.67
CA PRO A 179 -25.72 -14.38 -5.89
C PRO A 179 -26.52 -13.12 -5.59
N ASN A 180 -25.99 -11.97 -5.99
CA ASN A 180 -26.75 -10.74 -6.15
C ASN A 180 -27.80 -10.94 -7.25
N HIS A 181 -29.06 -10.61 -6.94
CA HIS A 181 -30.20 -10.54 -7.84
C HIS A 181 -30.73 -11.86 -8.44
N GLY A 182 -31.80 -12.35 -7.86
CA GLY A 182 -32.63 -13.40 -8.43
C GLY A 182 -33.69 -13.87 -7.42
N THR A 183 -34.95 -13.84 -7.82
CA THR A 183 -36.13 -14.27 -7.09
C THR A 183 -35.97 -15.66 -6.49
N TRP A 184 -36.15 -15.75 -5.18
CA TRP A 184 -36.18 -17.01 -4.43
C TRP A 184 -37.43 -17.81 -4.75
N PRO A 185 -37.35 -19.14 -4.95
CA PRO A 185 -38.51 -19.99 -5.02
C PRO A 185 -39.23 -20.05 -3.66
N LYS A 186 -40.56 -20.01 -3.68
CA LYS A 186 -41.44 -19.83 -2.51
C LYS A 186 -41.46 -21.00 -1.50
N ASN A 187 -40.63 -22.02 -1.63
CA ASN A 187 -40.62 -23.20 -0.75
C ASN A 187 -39.18 -23.67 -0.43
N PHE A 188 -38.40 -22.86 0.23
CA PHE A 188 -37.11 -23.33 0.76
C PHE A 188 -37.24 -23.56 2.28
N VAL A 189 -37.30 -24.82 2.67
CA VAL A 189 -37.31 -25.25 4.08
C VAL A 189 -35.89 -25.38 4.57
N ILE A 190 -35.49 -24.55 5.56
CA ILE A 190 -34.18 -24.64 6.21
C ILE A 190 -34.33 -25.55 7.42
N PRO A 191 -33.51 -26.61 7.57
CA PRO A 191 -33.54 -27.45 8.78
C PRO A 191 -33.04 -26.67 10.00
N ALA A 192 -33.84 -26.60 11.04
CA ALA A 192 -33.54 -25.93 12.30
C ALA A 192 -32.57 -26.73 13.14
N LYS A 193 -31.22 -26.56 12.87
CA LYS A 193 -30.15 -26.91 13.84
C LYS A 193 -28.82 -26.32 13.42
N ALA A 194 -28.70 -25.01 13.57
CA ALA A 194 -27.44 -24.27 13.78
C ALA A 194 -27.82 -22.78 13.78
N GLY A 195 -27.53 -22.05 14.85
CA GLY A 195 -27.95 -20.69 15.08
C GLY A 195 -27.81 -19.77 13.85
N ILE A 196 -28.93 -19.54 13.17
CA ILE A 196 -28.98 -18.74 11.95
C ILE A 196 -29.72 -17.46 12.28
N GLN A 197 -29.03 -16.37 12.09
CA GLN A 197 -29.61 -15.05 12.07
C GLN A 197 -30.57 -14.93 10.88
N VAL A 198 -31.83 -14.62 11.18
CA VAL A 198 -32.86 -14.39 10.17
C VAL A 198 -32.72 -12.95 9.69
N CYS A 199 -32.37 -12.75 8.43
CA CYS A 199 -32.50 -11.44 7.77
C CYS A 199 -34.00 -11.17 7.54
N ARG A 200 -34.60 -10.25 8.31
CA ARG A 200 -35.93 -9.69 8.02
C ARG A 200 -35.73 -8.47 7.12
N HIS A 201 -36.37 -8.50 5.97
CA HIS A 201 -36.65 -7.30 5.19
C HIS A 201 -37.90 -6.64 5.74
N GLY A 202 -37.80 -5.35 6.08
CA GLY A 202 -38.88 -4.39 6.21
C GLY A 202 -39.05 -3.65 4.89
#